data_4e3dcc9e2fc269e667b7a01d292e348a
#
_entry.id   4e3dcc9e2fc269e667b7a01d292e348a
#
_cell.length_a   1.000
_cell.length_b   1.000
_cell.length_c   1.000
_cell.angle_alpha   90.00
_cell.angle_beta   90.00
_cell.angle_gamma   90.00
#
_symmetry.space_group_name_H-M   'P 1'
#
loop_
_entity.id
_entity.type
_entity.pdbx_description
1 polymer ?
#
loop_
_entity_poly.entity_id
_entity_poly.type
_entity_poly.pdbx_seq_one_letter_code
_entity_poly.pdbx_strand_id
1 'polypeptide(L)'
;MVHVPLAVLGEKIKKVLVIGGGDGGCVRELCRYQHIEHIDLVEIDERVVAVCKEYLPGVACSLDDPRVHILYQDGLKYIRRIEDEYDLIIIDSTDPFGPGEGLFTMEFYGNCYKALKEHGVLVNQHESPFYKGDALACQRAHRNIVHSFELSRLFQAHIPTYPSGHWLFGFSSRGVHPVRDLNPDWWNSLGLETKYYNTNLHKGAFYLPNYVQKLLEKVE
;
A
#
# COMPACT_ATOMS: atom_id res chain seq x y z
N MET A 1 2.60 1.62 -5.10
CA MET A 1 1.85 1.76 -3.84
C MET A 1 1.67 3.23 -3.45
N VAL A 2 2.70 4.06 -3.44
CA VAL A 2 2.65 5.45 -2.96
C VAL A 2 1.91 6.40 -3.92
N HIS A 3 2.31 6.47 -5.18
CA HIS A 3 1.78 7.47 -6.11
C HIS A 3 0.28 7.30 -6.44
N VAL A 4 -0.25 6.07 -6.37
CA VAL A 4 -1.66 5.80 -6.66
C VAL A 4 -2.59 6.53 -5.69
N PRO A 5 -2.52 6.36 -4.36
CA PRO A 5 -3.38 7.10 -3.44
C PRO A 5 -3.08 8.61 -3.45
N LEU A 6 -1.82 9.03 -3.62
CA LEU A 6 -1.46 10.45 -3.66
C LEU A 6 -2.07 11.16 -4.87
N ALA A 7 -2.12 10.53 -6.04
CA ALA A 7 -2.74 11.12 -7.24
C ALA A 7 -4.28 11.23 -7.12
N VAL A 8 -4.90 10.50 -6.19
CA VAL A 8 -6.34 10.54 -5.92
C VAL A 8 -6.69 11.57 -4.85
N LEU A 9 -6.02 11.52 -3.71
CA LEU A 9 -6.33 12.35 -2.55
C LEU A 9 -5.56 13.67 -2.50
N GLY A 10 -4.42 13.72 -3.16
CA GLY A 10 -3.57 14.93 -3.20
C GLY A 10 -3.14 15.39 -1.82
N GLU A 11 -3.24 16.68 -1.58
CA GLU A 11 -2.83 17.34 -0.34
C GLU A 11 -3.65 16.97 0.90
N LYS A 12 -4.70 16.17 0.75
CA LYS A 12 -5.49 15.66 1.87
C LYS A 12 -4.71 14.62 2.70
N ILE A 13 -3.70 13.98 2.08
CA ILE A 13 -2.84 13.03 2.80
C ILE A 13 -1.77 13.81 3.58
N LYS A 14 -1.92 13.89 4.89
CA LYS A 14 -0.99 14.55 5.81
C LYS A 14 -0.26 13.54 6.70
N LYS A 15 -0.97 12.53 7.19
CA LYS A 15 -0.44 11.53 8.10
C LYS A 15 -0.54 10.13 7.48
N VAL A 16 0.61 9.46 7.39
CA VAL A 16 0.74 8.15 6.72
C VAL A 16 1.27 7.11 7.68
N LEU A 17 0.71 5.91 7.63
CA LEU A 17 1.25 4.72 8.26
C LEU A 17 1.78 3.77 7.19
N VAL A 18 2.99 3.28 7.39
CA VAL A 18 3.57 2.18 6.61
C VAL A 18 3.79 1.00 7.57
N ILE A 19 3.20 -0.14 7.29
CA ILE A 19 3.41 -1.39 8.04
C ILE A 19 4.28 -2.32 7.20
N GLY A 20 5.42 -2.72 7.71
CA GLY A 20 6.49 -3.36 6.96
C GLY A 20 7.29 -2.32 6.15
N GLY A 21 7.94 -2.74 5.08
CA GLY A 21 8.69 -1.84 4.21
C GLY A 21 9.92 -1.21 4.87
N GLY A 22 10.57 -1.91 5.79
CA GLY A 22 11.78 -1.48 6.49
C GLY A 22 12.97 -1.17 5.59
N ASP A 23 12.89 -1.50 4.30
CA ASP A 23 13.85 -1.08 3.28
C ASP A 23 13.80 0.43 2.99
N GLY A 24 12.69 1.10 3.32
CA GLY A 24 12.49 2.52 3.12
C GLY A 24 12.00 2.92 1.73
N GLY A 25 11.68 2.00 0.84
CA GLY A 25 11.24 2.31 -0.52
C GLY A 25 9.95 3.12 -0.56
N CYS A 26 8.93 2.72 0.21
CA CYS A 26 7.69 3.49 0.35
C CYS A 26 7.94 4.84 1.03
N VAL A 27 8.75 4.88 2.08
CA VAL A 27 9.12 6.11 2.80
C VAL A 27 9.82 7.11 1.88
N ARG A 28 10.78 6.64 1.06
CA ARG A 28 11.47 7.47 0.08
C ARG A 28 10.49 8.17 -0.87
N GLU A 29 9.54 7.45 -1.41
CA GLU A 29 8.56 8.03 -2.33
C GLU A 29 7.56 8.94 -1.62
N LEU A 30 7.16 8.65 -0.38
CA LEU A 30 6.32 9.52 0.44
C LEU A 30 7.02 10.85 0.76
N CYS A 31 8.30 10.84 1.10
CA CYS A 31 9.08 12.03 1.44
C CYS A 31 9.24 13.02 0.27
N ARG A 32 8.98 12.61 -0.96
CA ARG A 32 8.96 13.49 -2.14
C ARG A 32 7.76 14.45 -2.15
N TYR A 33 6.73 14.17 -1.36
CA TYR A 33 5.55 15.01 -1.23
C TYR A 33 5.68 15.94 -0.02
N GLN A 34 5.88 17.23 -0.30
CA GLN A 34 6.18 18.24 0.74
C GLN A 34 5.02 18.49 1.71
N HIS A 35 3.78 18.19 1.30
CA HIS A 35 2.60 18.37 2.11
C HIS A 35 2.35 17.25 3.13
N ILE A 36 3.06 16.12 3.02
CA ILE A 36 3.02 15.06 4.04
C ILE A 36 3.80 15.55 5.26
N GLU A 37 3.13 15.52 6.40
CA GLU A 37 3.62 16.09 7.65
C GLU A 37 4.18 15.03 8.60
N HIS A 38 3.67 13.78 8.52
CA HIS A 38 4.04 12.72 9.44
C HIS A 38 3.96 11.34 8.78
N ILE A 39 4.98 10.53 8.99
CA ILE A 39 5.08 9.16 8.47
C ILE A 39 5.50 8.24 9.62
N ASP A 40 4.60 7.37 10.07
CA ASP A 40 4.93 6.27 10.98
C ASP A 40 5.32 5.05 10.14
N LEU A 41 6.53 4.54 10.34
CA LEU A 41 7.02 3.28 9.77
C LEU A 41 7.06 2.23 10.89
N VAL A 42 6.18 1.25 10.83
CA VAL A 42 6.09 0.16 11.79
C VAL A 42 6.71 -1.09 11.19
N GLU A 43 7.94 -1.38 11.61
CA GLU A 43 8.73 -2.54 11.17
C GLU A 43 9.02 -3.47 12.36
N ILE A 44 8.82 -4.76 12.18
CA ILE A 44 9.00 -5.72 13.27
C ILE A 44 10.47 -6.05 13.53
N ASP A 45 11.31 -5.96 12.50
CA ASP A 45 12.72 -6.30 12.57
C ASP A 45 13.63 -5.08 12.35
N GLU A 46 14.17 -4.55 13.44
CA GLU A 46 15.15 -3.44 13.42
C GLU A 46 16.36 -3.71 12.52
N ARG A 47 16.75 -4.99 12.38
CA ARG A 47 17.90 -5.37 11.55
C ARG A 47 17.65 -5.13 10.08
N VAL A 48 16.40 -5.25 9.60
CA VAL A 48 16.04 -4.93 8.20
C VAL A 48 16.37 -3.49 7.91
N VAL A 49 15.95 -2.56 8.76
CA VAL A 49 16.24 -1.13 8.62
C VAL A 49 17.76 -0.86 8.64
N ALA A 50 18.48 -1.44 9.60
CA ALA A 50 19.92 -1.25 9.71
C ALA A 50 20.67 -1.75 8.46
N VAL A 51 20.37 -2.96 8.00
CA VAL A 51 21.00 -3.56 6.82
C VAL A 51 20.65 -2.76 5.55
N CYS A 52 19.42 -2.29 5.40
CA CYS A 52 19.01 -1.51 4.24
C CYS A 52 19.68 -0.13 4.22
N LYS A 53 19.87 0.52 5.36
CA LYS A 53 20.65 1.76 5.44
C LYS A 53 22.12 1.55 5.00
N GLU A 54 22.71 0.43 5.35
CA GLU A 54 24.10 0.11 5.01
C GLU A 54 24.28 -0.32 3.56
N TYR A 55 23.46 -1.27 3.07
CA TYR A 55 23.66 -1.91 1.77
C TYR A 55 22.77 -1.41 0.65
N LEU A 56 21.66 -0.74 0.97
CA LEU A 56 20.70 -0.19 0.02
C LEU A 56 20.47 1.32 0.22
N PRO A 57 21.54 2.15 0.34
CA PRO A 57 21.40 3.56 0.70
C PRO A 57 20.51 4.35 -0.28
N GLY A 58 20.45 3.95 -1.55
CA GLY A 58 19.57 4.59 -2.55
C GLY A 58 18.08 4.27 -2.36
N VAL A 59 17.73 3.23 -1.60
CA VAL A 59 16.35 2.91 -1.22
C VAL A 59 16.01 3.52 0.14
N ALA A 60 16.91 3.37 1.11
CA ALA A 60 16.76 3.78 2.50
C ALA A 60 17.04 5.27 2.76
N CYS A 61 17.32 6.07 1.73
CA CYS A 61 17.84 7.45 1.84
C CYS A 61 16.94 8.43 2.61
N SER A 62 15.67 8.12 2.77
CA SER A 62 14.71 9.00 3.46
C SER A 62 14.28 8.50 4.84
N LEU A 63 14.88 7.42 5.33
CA LEU A 63 14.54 6.89 6.66
C LEU A 63 14.94 7.82 7.82
N ASP A 64 15.82 8.78 7.56
CA ASP A 64 16.24 9.81 8.53
C ASP A 64 15.58 11.18 8.28
N ASP A 65 14.56 11.27 7.41
CA ASP A 65 13.76 12.48 7.23
C ASP A 65 13.06 12.82 8.56
N PRO A 66 13.04 14.08 9.00
CA PRO A 66 12.46 14.49 10.30
C PRO A 66 10.96 14.20 10.42
N ARG A 67 10.25 13.94 9.34
CA ARG A 67 8.84 13.55 9.33
C ARG A 67 8.63 12.06 9.56
N VAL A 68 9.70 11.25 9.53
CA VAL A 68 9.64 9.79 9.62
C VAL A 68 9.91 9.32 11.05
N HIS A 69 9.00 8.54 11.59
CA HIS A 69 9.10 7.93 12.91
C HIS A 69 9.11 6.41 12.74
N ILE A 70 10.27 5.80 12.99
CA ILE A 70 10.43 4.34 12.89
C ILE A 70 10.08 3.72 14.25
N LEU A 71 9.14 2.79 14.23
CA LEU A 71 8.63 2.07 15.40
C LEU A 71 8.90 0.58 15.22
N TYR A 72 9.86 0.05 16.01
CA TYR A 72 10.19 -1.37 15.97
C TYR A 72 9.22 -2.19 16.81
N GLN A 73 8.13 -2.60 16.18
CA GLN A 73 7.08 -3.39 16.82
C GLN A 73 6.19 -4.14 15.83
N ASP A 74 5.40 -5.04 16.37
CA ASP A 74 4.42 -5.82 15.62
C ASP A 74 3.28 -4.92 15.12
N GLY A 75 3.12 -4.82 13.79
CA GLY A 75 2.09 -4.02 13.12
C GLY A 75 0.66 -4.44 13.50
N LEU A 76 0.43 -5.73 13.79
CA LEU A 76 -0.87 -6.22 14.27
C LEU A 76 -1.24 -5.63 15.62
N LYS A 77 -0.26 -5.55 16.54
CA LYS A 77 -0.47 -4.99 17.87
C LYS A 77 -0.60 -3.48 17.82
N TYR A 78 0.15 -2.86 16.93
CA TYR A 78 0.12 -1.42 16.76
C TYR A 78 -1.25 -0.94 16.30
N ILE A 79 -1.75 -1.48 15.20
CA ILE A 79 -2.98 -1.00 14.54
C ILE A 79 -4.24 -1.17 15.42
N ARG A 80 -4.27 -2.16 16.31
CA ARG A 80 -5.41 -2.42 17.21
C ARG A 80 -5.73 -1.26 18.16
N ARG A 81 -4.78 -0.36 18.39
CA ARG A 81 -4.90 0.75 19.35
C ARG A 81 -5.18 2.09 18.71
N ILE A 82 -5.26 2.10 17.38
CA ILE A 82 -5.34 3.32 16.58
C ILE A 82 -6.77 3.49 16.06
N GLU A 83 -7.30 4.70 16.17
CA GLU A 83 -8.62 5.07 15.64
C GLU A 83 -8.53 6.47 15.03
N ASP A 84 -9.09 6.63 13.82
CA ASP A 84 -9.27 7.92 13.10
C ASP A 84 -8.01 8.80 13.03
N GLU A 85 -6.87 8.17 12.72
CA GLU A 85 -5.55 8.80 12.84
C GLU A 85 -4.88 9.07 11.48
N TYR A 86 -5.03 8.14 10.51
CA TYR A 86 -4.26 8.17 9.28
C TYR A 86 -5.11 8.51 8.05
N ASP A 87 -4.51 9.30 7.15
CA ASP A 87 -5.09 9.60 5.84
C ASP A 87 -4.76 8.50 4.83
N LEU A 88 -3.62 7.82 5.03
CA LEU A 88 -3.14 6.73 4.19
C LEU A 88 -2.48 5.66 5.06
N ILE A 89 -2.86 4.40 4.83
CA ILE A 89 -2.15 3.23 5.35
C ILE A 89 -1.58 2.44 4.18
N ILE A 90 -0.29 2.13 4.22
CA ILE A 90 0.39 1.28 3.25
C ILE A 90 0.82 0.00 3.97
N ILE A 91 0.37 -1.16 3.47
CA ILE A 91 0.84 -2.46 3.94
C ILE A 91 1.86 -2.99 2.93
N ASP A 92 3.11 -2.87 3.29
CA ASP A 92 4.28 -3.31 2.51
C ASP A 92 4.97 -4.45 3.25
N SER A 93 4.23 -5.56 3.38
CA SER A 93 4.64 -6.73 4.16
C SER A 93 5.19 -7.83 3.26
N THR A 94 5.77 -8.84 3.89
CA THR A 94 6.08 -10.12 3.24
C THR A 94 4.80 -10.85 2.81
N ASP A 95 4.98 -11.93 2.04
CA ASP A 95 3.89 -12.77 1.54
C ASP A 95 2.96 -13.29 2.66
N PRO A 96 1.72 -13.70 2.34
CA PRO A 96 0.71 -14.15 3.32
C PRO A 96 1.00 -15.54 3.91
N PHE A 97 2.27 -15.81 4.20
CA PHE A 97 2.76 -17.05 4.77
C PHE A 97 3.66 -16.77 5.99
N GLY A 98 3.62 -17.66 7.00
CA GLY A 98 4.46 -17.54 8.18
C GLY A 98 4.17 -16.28 9.01
N PRO A 99 5.17 -15.49 9.42
CA PRO A 99 4.99 -14.34 10.31
C PRO A 99 4.06 -13.26 9.76
N GLY A 100 3.96 -13.12 8.43
CA GLY A 100 3.10 -12.13 7.76
C GLY A 100 1.63 -12.52 7.68
N GLU A 101 1.25 -13.79 7.94
CA GLU A 101 -0.12 -14.29 7.74
C GLU A 101 -1.18 -13.47 8.48
N GLY A 102 -0.86 -12.97 9.67
CA GLY A 102 -1.76 -12.15 10.48
C GLY A 102 -2.19 -10.84 9.81
N LEU A 103 -1.37 -10.28 8.92
CA LEU A 103 -1.64 -9.03 8.19
C LEU A 103 -2.64 -9.19 7.02
N PHE A 104 -3.18 -10.40 6.84
CA PHE A 104 -4.17 -10.71 5.78
C PHE A 104 -5.52 -11.16 6.36
N THR A 105 -5.73 -11.00 7.67
CA THR A 105 -6.97 -11.39 8.35
C THR A 105 -8.04 -10.31 8.27
N MET A 106 -9.32 -10.73 8.37
CA MET A 106 -10.45 -9.80 8.46
C MET A 106 -10.34 -8.86 9.67
N GLU A 107 -9.86 -9.37 10.81
CA GLU A 107 -9.62 -8.55 12.01
C GLU A 107 -8.61 -7.44 11.75
N PHE A 108 -7.51 -7.76 11.08
CA PHE A 108 -6.49 -6.78 10.74
C PHE A 108 -7.03 -5.68 9.83
N TYR A 109 -7.73 -6.03 8.75
CA TYR A 109 -8.32 -5.03 7.85
C TYR A 109 -9.41 -4.21 8.52
N GLY A 110 -10.19 -4.80 9.43
CA GLY A 110 -11.15 -4.07 10.28
C GLY A 110 -10.48 -3.06 11.20
N ASN A 111 -9.30 -3.38 11.75
CA ASN A 111 -8.51 -2.44 12.54
C ASN A 111 -7.89 -1.34 11.66
N CYS A 112 -7.41 -1.67 10.46
CA CYS A 112 -6.95 -0.66 9.49
C CYS A 112 -8.09 0.30 9.13
N TYR A 113 -9.30 -0.22 8.89
CA TYR A 113 -10.46 0.61 8.62
C TYR A 113 -10.75 1.60 9.74
N LYS A 114 -10.71 1.17 11.02
CA LYS A 114 -10.89 2.05 12.19
C LYS A 114 -9.80 3.10 12.31
N ALA A 115 -8.56 2.73 12.00
CA ALA A 115 -7.40 3.62 12.08
C ALA A 115 -7.39 4.70 11.00
N LEU A 116 -8.11 4.50 9.90
CA LEU A 116 -8.26 5.46 8.82
C LEU A 116 -9.30 6.54 9.17
N LYS A 117 -8.96 7.79 8.85
CA LYS A 117 -9.89 8.92 8.84
C LYS A 117 -11.00 8.72 7.80
N GLU A 118 -12.04 9.56 7.85
CA GLU A 118 -13.26 9.47 7.03
C GLU A 118 -13.01 9.24 5.52
N HIS A 119 -12.00 9.90 4.95
CA HIS A 119 -11.63 9.74 3.53
C HIS A 119 -10.32 8.98 3.34
N GLY A 120 -9.91 8.26 4.37
CA GLY A 120 -8.64 7.55 4.35
C GLY A 120 -8.63 6.38 3.38
N VAL A 121 -7.43 6.04 2.93
CA VAL A 121 -7.18 4.96 1.96
C VAL A 121 -6.17 3.97 2.53
N LEU A 122 -6.45 2.69 2.32
CA LEU A 122 -5.50 1.60 2.50
C LEU A 122 -4.99 1.14 1.14
N VAL A 123 -3.67 1.03 1.03
CA VAL A 123 -3.02 0.36 -0.10
C VAL A 123 -2.19 -0.80 0.43
N ASN A 124 -2.36 -1.97 -0.13
CA ASN A 124 -1.60 -3.14 0.28
C ASN A 124 -1.06 -3.91 -0.92
N GLN A 125 0.06 -4.58 -0.72
CA GLN A 125 0.49 -5.58 -1.67
C GLN A 125 -0.44 -6.81 -1.58
N HIS A 126 -0.75 -7.40 -2.72
CA HIS A 126 -1.38 -8.70 -2.83
C HIS A 126 -0.35 -9.72 -3.31
N GLU A 127 -0.74 -10.57 -4.25
CA GLU A 127 0.11 -11.61 -4.80
C GLU A 127 0.06 -11.62 -6.33
N SER A 128 0.87 -12.48 -6.93
CA SER A 128 0.73 -12.79 -8.34
C SER A 128 -0.60 -13.50 -8.61
N PRO A 129 -1.40 -13.04 -9.57
CA PRO A 129 -2.62 -13.77 -9.96
C PRO A 129 -2.34 -14.95 -10.90
N PHE A 130 -1.07 -15.17 -11.26
CA PHE A 130 -0.69 -16.10 -12.31
C PHE A 130 -0.52 -17.54 -11.79
N TYR A 131 0.18 -17.73 -10.67
CA TYR A 131 0.39 -19.05 -10.09
C TYR A 131 -0.77 -19.42 -9.16
N LYS A 132 -1.20 -20.69 -9.20
CA LYS A 132 -2.38 -21.16 -8.47
C LYS A 132 -2.32 -20.90 -6.96
N GLY A 133 -1.16 -21.09 -6.33
CA GLY A 133 -0.98 -20.86 -4.89
C GLY A 133 -1.17 -19.39 -4.53
N ASP A 134 -0.46 -18.52 -5.24
CA ASP A 134 -0.47 -17.07 -5.04
C ASP A 134 -1.84 -16.46 -5.38
N ALA A 135 -2.45 -16.93 -6.48
CA ALA A 135 -3.80 -16.53 -6.87
C ALA A 135 -4.86 -16.83 -5.79
N LEU A 136 -4.75 -18.00 -5.14
CA LEU A 136 -5.64 -18.36 -4.03
C LEU A 136 -5.36 -17.52 -2.77
N ALA A 137 -4.11 -17.16 -2.52
CA ALA A 137 -3.75 -16.26 -1.42
C ALA A 137 -4.29 -14.84 -1.68
N CYS A 138 -4.09 -14.32 -2.89
CA CYS A 138 -4.67 -13.05 -3.34
C CYS A 138 -6.20 -13.04 -3.17
N GLN A 139 -6.88 -14.09 -3.59
CA GLN A 139 -8.34 -14.22 -3.47
C GLN A 139 -8.80 -14.22 -2.01
N ARG A 140 -8.09 -14.93 -1.10
CA ARG A 140 -8.41 -14.90 0.34
C ARG A 140 -8.22 -13.51 0.95
N ALA A 141 -7.11 -12.85 0.64
CA ALA A 141 -6.84 -11.49 1.13
C ALA A 141 -7.91 -10.52 0.64
N HIS A 142 -8.24 -10.54 -0.65
CA HIS A 142 -9.28 -9.69 -1.23
C HIS A 142 -10.64 -9.91 -0.56
N ARG A 143 -11.05 -11.16 -0.32
CA ARG A 143 -12.28 -11.48 0.41
C ARG A 143 -12.34 -10.80 1.79
N ASN A 144 -11.25 -10.85 2.54
CA ASN A 144 -11.19 -10.26 3.87
C ASN A 144 -11.28 -8.72 3.82
N ILE A 145 -10.73 -8.11 2.76
CA ILE A 145 -10.76 -6.65 2.57
C ILE A 145 -12.16 -6.17 2.18
N VAL A 146 -12.83 -6.80 1.23
CA VAL A 146 -14.16 -6.35 0.75
C VAL A 146 -15.24 -6.41 1.82
N HIS A 147 -15.04 -7.22 2.88
CA HIS A 147 -15.92 -7.24 4.03
C HIS A 147 -15.70 -6.06 5.00
N SER A 148 -14.55 -5.40 4.91
CA SER A 148 -14.14 -4.34 5.83
C SER A 148 -14.28 -2.93 5.24
N PHE A 149 -14.23 -2.80 3.91
CA PHE A 149 -14.21 -1.51 3.23
C PHE A 149 -15.41 -1.33 2.29
N GLU A 150 -15.93 -0.11 2.21
CA GLU A 150 -17.04 0.25 1.33
C GLU A 150 -16.66 0.14 -0.16
N LEU A 151 -15.41 0.40 -0.47
CA LEU A 151 -14.86 0.28 -1.81
C LEU A 151 -13.50 -0.39 -1.76
N SER A 152 -13.35 -1.46 -2.52
CA SER A 152 -12.07 -2.13 -2.76
C SER A 152 -11.88 -2.39 -4.25
N ARG A 153 -10.70 -2.03 -4.76
CA ARG A 153 -10.29 -2.26 -6.13
C ARG A 153 -8.87 -2.78 -6.17
N LEU A 154 -8.58 -3.69 -7.09
CA LEU A 154 -7.21 -4.11 -7.35
C LEU A 154 -6.64 -3.36 -8.55
N PHE A 155 -5.34 -3.09 -8.47
CA PHE A 155 -4.55 -2.61 -9.59
C PHE A 155 -3.31 -3.47 -9.78
N GLN A 156 -2.78 -3.48 -10.98
CA GLN A 156 -1.66 -4.32 -11.37
C GLN A 156 -0.41 -3.49 -11.65
N ALA A 157 0.74 -4.10 -11.39
CA ALA A 157 2.03 -3.57 -11.83
C ALA A 157 2.94 -4.71 -12.28
N HIS A 158 3.92 -4.36 -13.13
CA HIS A 158 4.96 -5.30 -13.55
C HIS A 158 6.16 -5.16 -12.63
N ILE A 159 6.47 -6.25 -11.91
CA ILE A 159 7.60 -6.33 -10.97
C ILE A 159 8.54 -7.45 -11.46
N PRO A 160 9.53 -7.13 -12.30
CA PRO A 160 10.38 -8.15 -12.95
C PRO A 160 11.14 -9.06 -11.98
N THR A 161 11.36 -8.61 -10.75
CA THR A 161 12.05 -9.37 -9.70
C THR A 161 11.24 -10.57 -9.22
N TYR A 162 9.90 -10.51 -9.31
CA TYR A 162 9.04 -11.58 -8.88
C TYR A 162 8.71 -12.56 -10.02
N PRO A 163 8.50 -13.84 -9.73
CA PRO A 163 8.03 -14.81 -10.71
C PRO A 163 6.77 -14.29 -11.43
N SER A 164 6.64 -14.54 -12.72
CA SER A 164 5.64 -13.98 -13.63
C SER A 164 5.77 -12.48 -13.96
N GLY A 165 6.40 -11.67 -13.12
CA GLY A 165 6.44 -10.21 -13.28
C GLY A 165 5.10 -9.51 -13.10
N HIS A 166 3.97 -10.25 -12.99
CA HIS A 166 2.63 -9.69 -12.83
C HIS A 166 2.21 -9.73 -11.35
N TRP A 167 2.07 -8.54 -10.76
CA TRP A 167 1.74 -8.39 -9.34
C TRP A 167 0.50 -7.52 -9.14
N LEU A 168 -0.30 -7.87 -8.13
CA LEU A 168 -1.49 -7.13 -7.78
C LEU A 168 -1.30 -6.35 -6.47
N PHE A 169 -1.97 -5.21 -6.41
CA PHE A 169 -2.06 -4.34 -5.25
C PHE A 169 -3.51 -4.00 -4.98
N GLY A 170 -3.86 -3.81 -3.71
CA GLY A 170 -5.17 -3.35 -3.29
C GLY A 170 -5.21 -1.83 -3.10
N PHE A 171 -6.36 -1.25 -3.41
CA PHE A 171 -6.77 0.10 -3.05
C PHE A 171 -8.15 0.00 -2.40
N SER A 172 -8.22 0.30 -1.11
CA SER A 172 -9.45 0.18 -0.33
C SER A 172 -9.73 1.47 0.42
N SER A 173 -10.99 1.90 0.46
CA SER A 173 -11.36 3.22 0.98
C SER A 173 -12.77 3.26 1.53
N ARG A 174 -13.10 4.36 2.21
CA ARG A 174 -14.44 4.74 2.63
C ARG A 174 -15.11 5.60 1.53
N GLY A 175 -15.29 5.02 0.33
CA GLY A 175 -16.03 5.66 -0.78
C GLY A 175 -15.20 6.45 -1.79
N VAL A 176 -13.89 6.64 -1.58
CA VAL A 176 -12.99 7.27 -2.55
C VAL A 176 -12.68 6.28 -3.68
N HIS A 177 -12.95 6.67 -4.92
CA HIS A 177 -12.77 5.77 -6.07
C HIS A 177 -11.45 6.05 -6.81
N PRO A 178 -10.54 5.08 -6.97
CA PRO A 178 -9.19 5.32 -7.46
C PRO A 178 -9.10 5.89 -8.89
N VAL A 179 -10.06 5.60 -9.74
CA VAL A 179 -10.05 6.06 -11.14
C VAL A 179 -10.95 7.29 -11.34
N ARG A 180 -12.14 7.30 -10.74
CA ARG A 180 -13.10 8.41 -10.89
C ARG A 180 -12.59 9.67 -10.20
N ASP A 181 -11.99 9.52 -9.02
CA ASP A 181 -11.55 10.63 -8.19
C ASP A 181 -10.05 10.95 -8.39
N LEU A 182 -9.41 10.32 -9.39
CA LEU A 182 -8.04 10.65 -9.82
C LEU A 182 -7.96 12.12 -10.26
N ASN A 183 -6.96 12.84 -9.75
CA ASN A 183 -6.65 14.21 -10.14
C ASN A 183 -5.33 14.30 -10.92
N PRO A 184 -5.38 14.08 -12.26
CA PRO A 184 -4.18 14.08 -13.09
C PRO A 184 -3.48 15.42 -13.11
N ASP A 185 -4.25 16.53 -13.14
CA ASP A 185 -3.68 17.89 -13.26
C ASP A 185 -2.88 18.25 -12.02
N TRP A 186 -3.42 17.96 -10.85
CA TRP A 186 -2.70 18.17 -9.60
C TRP A 186 -1.40 17.35 -9.56
N TRP A 187 -1.49 16.03 -9.84
CA TRP A 187 -0.30 15.18 -9.75
C TRP A 187 0.77 15.59 -10.76
N ASN A 188 0.38 15.91 -12.00
CA ASN A 188 1.31 16.35 -13.03
C ASN A 188 1.95 17.71 -12.69
N SER A 189 1.22 18.61 -11.99
CA SER A 189 1.74 19.91 -11.57
C SER A 189 2.90 19.83 -10.57
N LEU A 190 3.04 18.68 -9.86
CA LEU A 190 4.16 18.46 -8.94
C LEU A 190 5.51 18.29 -9.66
N GLY A 191 5.52 17.99 -10.95
CA GLY A 191 6.75 17.80 -11.73
C GLY A 191 7.61 16.64 -11.23
N LEU A 192 7.04 15.65 -10.56
CA LEU A 192 7.77 14.50 -10.03
C LEU A 192 8.24 13.59 -11.16
N GLU A 193 9.55 13.45 -11.32
CA GLU A 193 10.11 12.44 -12.21
C GLU A 193 9.93 11.04 -11.62
N THR A 194 9.31 10.15 -12.38
CA THR A 194 9.10 8.75 -12.01
C THR A 194 9.47 7.82 -13.16
N LYS A 195 10.08 6.68 -12.83
CA LYS A 195 10.48 5.69 -13.84
C LYS A 195 9.33 4.81 -14.31
N TYR A 196 8.32 4.62 -13.49
CA TYR A 196 7.23 3.68 -13.76
C TYR A 196 5.87 4.36 -13.80
N TYR A 197 5.54 5.13 -12.77
CA TYR A 197 4.21 5.69 -12.60
C TYR A 197 3.97 6.93 -13.49
N ASN A 198 2.78 7.02 -14.06
CA ASN A 198 2.18 8.22 -14.62
C ASN A 198 0.65 8.09 -14.57
N THR A 199 -0.08 9.20 -14.76
CA THR A 199 -1.55 9.24 -14.62
C THR A 199 -2.30 8.43 -15.69
N ASN A 200 -1.71 8.16 -16.86
CA ASN A 200 -2.29 7.26 -17.86
C ASN A 200 -2.12 5.80 -17.45
N LEU A 201 -0.92 5.42 -16.99
CA LEU A 201 -0.67 4.10 -16.43
C LEU A 201 -1.57 3.84 -15.23
N HIS A 202 -1.80 4.84 -14.37
CA HIS A 202 -2.72 4.74 -13.24
C HIS A 202 -4.09 4.19 -13.66
N LYS A 203 -4.71 4.83 -14.67
CA LYS A 203 -6.00 4.37 -15.19
C LYS A 203 -5.92 2.95 -15.72
N GLY A 204 -4.91 2.67 -16.55
CA GLY A 204 -4.69 1.36 -17.17
C GLY A 204 -4.46 0.24 -16.16
N ALA A 205 -3.80 0.55 -15.04
CA ALA A 205 -3.49 -0.44 -14.00
C ALA A 205 -4.74 -1.04 -13.33
N PHE A 206 -5.86 -0.33 -13.30
CA PHE A 206 -7.14 -0.81 -12.75
C PHE A 206 -7.99 -1.62 -13.75
N TYR A 207 -7.60 -1.67 -15.03
CA TYR A 207 -8.24 -2.54 -16.03
C TYR A 207 -7.55 -3.90 -16.05
N LEU A 208 -8.09 -4.82 -15.26
CA LEU A 208 -7.49 -6.13 -15.04
C LEU A 208 -7.81 -7.10 -16.18
N PRO A 209 -6.90 -8.04 -16.51
CA PRO A 209 -7.17 -9.13 -17.44
C PRO A 209 -8.37 -9.97 -17.03
N ASN A 210 -9.09 -10.56 -17.99
CA ASN A 210 -10.28 -11.37 -17.74
C ASN A 210 -10.05 -12.52 -16.75
N TYR A 211 -8.86 -13.16 -16.76
CA TYR A 211 -8.60 -14.24 -15.82
C TYR A 211 -8.46 -13.75 -14.37
N VAL A 212 -7.98 -12.51 -14.16
CA VAL A 212 -7.94 -11.89 -12.84
C VAL A 212 -9.35 -11.52 -12.40
N GLN A 213 -10.17 -10.91 -13.29
CA GLN A 213 -11.55 -10.60 -12.97
C GLN A 213 -12.32 -11.85 -12.54
N LYS A 214 -12.22 -12.96 -13.30
CA LYS A 214 -12.84 -14.25 -12.95
C LYS A 214 -12.32 -14.84 -11.62
N LEU A 215 -11.08 -14.55 -11.24
CA LEU A 215 -10.54 -14.92 -9.94
C LEU A 215 -11.23 -14.19 -8.82
N LEU A 216 -11.52 -12.91 -9.01
CA LEU A 216 -12.12 -12.02 -8.01
C LEU A 216 -13.65 -12.17 -7.91
N GLU A 217 -14.36 -12.40 -9.01
CA GLU A 217 -15.83 -12.63 -9.03
C GLU A 217 -16.29 -13.73 -8.06
N LYS A 218 -15.42 -14.67 -7.70
CA LYS A 218 -15.72 -15.74 -6.73
C LYS A 218 -15.67 -15.28 -5.28
N VAL A 219 -15.42 -14.01 -5.04
CA VAL A 219 -15.21 -13.40 -3.72
C VAL A 219 -16.29 -12.39 -3.37
N GLU A 220 -16.79 -11.73 -4.40
CA GLU A 220 -17.91 -10.81 -4.34
C GLU A 220 -19.24 -11.60 -4.38
#